data_26c3ee97baa5c5343f341f0701b5255e
#
_entry.id   26c3ee97baa5c5343f341f0701b5255e
#
_cell.length_a   1.000
_cell.length_b   1.000
_cell.length_c   1.000
_cell.angle_alpha   90.00
_cell.angle_beta   90.00
_cell.angle_gamma   90.00
#
_symmetry.space_group_name_H-M   'P 1'
#
loop_
_entity.id
_entity.type
_entity.pdbx_description
1 polymer ?
#
loop_
_entity_poly.entity_id
_entity_poly.type
_entity_poly.pdbx_seq_one_letter_code
_entity_poly.pdbx_strand_id
1 'polypeptide(L)'
;MTPERFANGMTFDDYLKFIGSPENLRREGFDVRRFSVANPRVDWSAYLRERHAKARLSDEQSAAIKWLTAQAGGPAKVLVIAEDWSSDCRRDVPYLARLAEAGGLELRIFTRDAETMLRQGLPEPG
;
A
#
# COMPACT_ATOMS: atom_id res chain seq x y z
N MET A 1 -6.75 -12.18 10.56
CA MET A 1 -6.95 -10.70 10.54
C MET A 1 -8.34 -10.40 11.07
N THR A 2 -8.43 -9.56 12.07
CA THR A 2 -9.70 -9.10 12.62
C THR A 2 -10.09 -7.75 12.00
N PRO A 3 -11.38 -7.35 12.07
CA PRO A 3 -11.77 -6.03 11.60
C PRO A 3 -11.00 -4.90 12.28
N GLU A 4 -10.71 -5.03 13.56
CA GLU A 4 -9.96 -4.03 14.32
C GLU A 4 -8.52 -3.91 13.82
N ARG A 5 -7.86 -5.03 13.56
CA ARG A 5 -6.51 -5.04 13.02
C ARG A 5 -6.46 -4.47 11.62
N PHE A 6 -7.45 -4.80 10.79
CA PHE A 6 -7.55 -4.25 9.45
C PHE A 6 -7.69 -2.72 9.49
N ALA A 7 -8.54 -2.21 10.39
CA ALA A 7 -8.76 -0.77 10.53
C ALA A 7 -7.50 -0.01 10.98
N ASN A 8 -6.54 -0.70 11.60
CA ASN A 8 -5.26 -0.09 11.99
C ASN A 8 -4.31 0.14 10.81
N GLY A 9 -4.58 -0.45 9.67
CA GLY A 9 -3.80 -0.21 8.46
C GLY A 9 -4.01 1.19 7.92
N MET A 10 -3.09 1.62 7.06
CA MET A 10 -3.14 2.95 6.46
C MET A 10 -4.05 2.95 5.24
N THR A 11 -4.84 4.01 5.10
CA THR A 11 -5.47 4.32 3.82
C THR A 11 -4.37 4.68 2.82
N PHE A 12 -4.71 4.75 1.54
CA PHE A 12 -3.71 5.17 0.54
C PHE A 12 -3.20 6.59 0.84
N ASP A 13 -4.08 7.49 1.24
CA ASP A 13 -3.71 8.86 1.58
C ASP A 13 -2.75 8.90 2.78
N ASP A 14 -3.06 8.15 3.83
CA ASP A 14 -2.20 8.03 5.01
C ASP A 14 -0.85 7.41 4.66
N TYR A 15 -0.85 6.44 3.76
CA TYR A 15 0.37 5.81 3.29
C TYR A 15 1.27 6.80 2.57
N LEU A 16 0.70 7.65 1.70
CA LEU A 16 1.47 8.70 1.02
C LEU A 16 2.14 9.65 2.02
N LYS A 17 1.41 10.03 3.07
CA LYS A 17 1.96 10.88 4.13
C LYS A 17 3.06 10.18 4.90
N PHE A 18 2.85 8.91 5.21
CA PHE A 18 3.81 8.10 5.95
C PHE A 18 5.14 7.94 5.19
N ILE A 19 5.08 7.61 3.90
CA ILE A 19 6.32 7.34 3.14
C ILE A 19 7.19 8.58 2.97
N GLY A 20 6.60 9.79 3.03
CA GLY A 20 7.37 11.03 3.01
C GLY A 20 7.78 11.52 4.40
N SER A 21 7.41 10.82 5.46
CA SER A 21 7.69 11.25 6.82
C SER A 21 9.15 11.02 7.22
N PRO A 22 9.67 11.82 8.16
CA PRO A 22 11.01 11.57 8.70
C PRO A 22 11.16 10.18 9.31
N GLU A 23 10.11 9.67 9.94
CA GLU A 23 10.10 8.31 10.51
C GLU A 23 10.39 7.27 9.42
N ASN A 24 9.68 7.33 8.32
CA ASN A 24 9.86 6.37 7.23
C ASN A 24 11.23 6.51 6.58
N LEU A 25 11.69 7.74 6.38
CA LEU A 25 12.97 7.99 5.72
C LEU A 25 14.17 7.52 6.56
N ARG A 26 13.98 7.30 7.86
CA ARG A 26 15.00 6.72 8.73
C ARG A 26 14.98 5.20 8.77
N ARG A 27 13.92 4.56 8.27
CA ARG A 27 13.82 3.10 8.26
C ARG A 27 14.79 2.50 7.23
N GLU A 28 15.36 1.35 7.54
CA GLU A 28 16.17 0.61 6.59
C GLU A 28 15.28 -0.14 5.61
N GLY A 29 15.56 0.02 4.30
CA GLY A 29 14.88 -0.72 3.27
C GLY A 29 15.67 -1.96 2.87
N PHE A 30 14.99 -2.95 2.31
CA PHE A 30 15.61 -4.13 1.72
C PHE A 30 15.98 -3.87 0.27
N ASP A 31 16.84 -2.88 0.05
CA ASP A 31 17.39 -2.59 -1.25
C ASP A 31 18.71 -3.35 -1.40
N VAL A 32 18.98 -3.84 -2.61
CA VAL A 32 20.28 -4.45 -2.93
C VAL A 32 21.43 -3.48 -2.67
N ARG A 33 21.17 -2.18 -2.68
CA ARG A 33 22.13 -1.13 -2.41
C ARG A 33 22.31 -0.81 -0.92
N ARG A 34 21.61 -1.52 -0.06
CA ARG A 34 21.69 -1.28 1.39
C ARG A 34 23.09 -1.47 1.97
N PHE A 35 23.93 -2.18 1.25
CA PHE A 35 25.34 -2.34 1.64
C PHE A 35 26.14 -1.07 1.44
N SER A 36 25.60 -0.11 0.72
CA SER A 36 26.20 1.20 0.58
C SER A 36 25.70 2.09 1.70
N VAL A 37 26.53 2.26 2.71
CA VAL A 37 26.21 2.95 3.96
C VAL A 37 25.75 4.39 3.75
N ALA A 38 25.97 4.95 2.59
CA ALA A 38 25.72 6.36 2.31
C ALA A 38 24.42 6.64 1.56
N ASN A 39 23.61 5.64 1.26
CA ASN A 39 22.38 5.86 0.48
C ASN A 39 21.22 6.23 1.39
N PRO A 40 20.82 7.51 1.44
CA PRO A 40 19.62 7.88 2.15
C PRO A 40 18.40 7.30 1.43
N ARG A 41 17.33 7.07 2.19
CA ARG A 41 16.06 6.67 1.60
C ARG A 41 15.51 7.82 0.76
N VAL A 42 14.88 7.46 -0.35
CA VAL A 42 14.25 8.43 -1.24
C VAL A 42 12.79 8.59 -0.83
N ASP A 43 12.32 9.83 -0.83
CA ASP A 43 10.91 10.12 -0.64
C ASP A 43 10.15 9.88 -1.94
N TRP A 44 9.37 8.80 -1.97
CA TRP A 44 8.59 8.40 -3.15
C TRP A 44 7.15 8.93 -3.14
N SER A 45 6.78 9.75 -2.14
CA SER A 45 5.38 10.16 -1.98
C SER A 45 4.84 10.92 -3.19
N ALA A 46 5.61 11.87 -3.71
CA ALA A 46 5.20 12.64 -4.90
C ALA A 46 5.08 11.75 -6.13
N TYR A 47 6.02 10.82 -6.30
CA TYR A 47 5.97 9.85 -7.40
C TYR A 47 4.72 8.99 -7.36
N LEU A 48 4.39 8.45 -6.19
CA LEU A 48 3.20 7.61 -6.02
C LEU A 48 1.91 8.41 -6.22
N ARG A 49 1.89 9.65 -5.76
CA ARG A 49 0.75 10.54 -5.96
C ARG A 49 0.50 10.78 -7.44
N GLU A 50 1.56 11.04 -8.19
CA GLU A 50 1.47 11.25 -9.62
C GLU A 50 1.05 9.98 -10.36
N ARG A 51 1.61 8.83 -9.97
CA ARG A 51 1.21 7.55 -10.57
C ARG A 51 -0.25 7.25 -10.33
N HIS A 52 -0.76 7.52 -9.15
CA HIS A 52 -2.18 7.36 -8.84
C HIS A 52 -3.04 8.29 -9.69
N ALA A 53 -2.64 9.55 -9.81
CA ALA A 53 -3.39 10.52 -10.62
C ALA A 53 -3.46 10.10 -12.10
N LYS A 54 -2.42 9.46 -12.61
CA LYS A 54 -2.33 9.03 -14.01
C LYS A 54 -2.88 7.62 -14.25
N ALA A 55 -3.04 6.82 -13.20
CA ALA A 55 -3.52 5.46 -13.33
C ALA A 55 -4.95 5.44 -13.86
N ARG A 56 -5.19 4.61 -14.85
CA ARG A 56 -6.51 4.45 -15.46
C ARG A 56 -6.82 2.98 -15.59
N LEU A 57 -8.01 2.62 -15.17
CA LEU A 57 -8.55 1.29 -15.43
C LEU A 57 -9.23 1.32 -16.80
N SER A 58 -9.11 0.24 -17.55
CA SER A 58 -9.90 0.07 -18.76
C SER A 58 -11.38 -0.09 -18.40
N ASP A 59 -12.25 0.12 -19.37
CA ASP A 59 -13.68 -0.10 -19.16
C ASP A 59 -13.98 -1.55 -18.74
N GLU A 60 -13.24 -2.49 -19.31
CA GLU A 60 -13.36 -3.91 -18.95
C GLU A 60 -12.93 -4.17 -17.50
N GLN A 61 -11.83 -3.58 -17.06
CA GLN A 61 -11.35 -3.72 -15.69
C GLN A 61 -12.34 -3.09 -14.70
N SER A 62 -12.86 -1.91 -15.01
CA SER A 62 -13.86 -1.25 -14.17
C SER A 62 -15.14 -2.07 -14.08
N ALA A 63 -15.60 -2.61 -15.18
CA ALA A 63 -16.79 -3.47 -15.20
C ALA A 63 -16.55 -4.76 -14.40
N ALA A 64 -15.39 -5.36 -14.55
CA ALA A 64 -15.04 -6.59 -13.84
C ALA A 64 -15.03 -6.40 -12.32
N ILE A 65 -14.39 -5.32 -11.83
CA ILE A 65 -14.34 -5.09 -10.39
C ILE A 65 -15.73 -4.78 -9.81
N LYS A 66 -16.54 -4.02 -10.53
CA LYS A 66 -17.90 -3.71 -10.12
C LYS A 66 -18.77 -4.97 -10.09
N TRP A 67 -18.59 -5.84 -11.07
CA TRP A 67 -19.31 -7.11 -11.08
C TRP A 67 -18.92 -7.98 -9.88
N LEU A 68 -17.62 -8.09 -9.60
CA LEU A 68 -17.12 -8.88 -8.46
C LEU A 68 -17.68 -8.36 -7.12
N THR A 69 -17.65 -7.05 -6.91
CA THR A 69 -18.10 -6.47 -5.63
C THR A 69 -19.60 -6.51 -5.46
N ALA A 70 -20.34 -6.64 -6.56
CA ALA A 70 -21.80 -6.76 -6.52
C ALA A 70 -22.30 -8.17 -6.20
N GLN A 71 -21.42 -9.18 -6.25
CA GLN A 71 -21.81 -10.56 -5.96
C GLN A 71 -22.04 -10.76 -4.46
N ALA A 72 -23.01 -11.61 -4.13
CA ALA A 72 -23.22 -12.03 -2.75
C ALA A 72 -21.94 -12.71 -2.23
N GLY A 73 -21.43 -12.25 -1.10
CA GLY A 73 -20.16 -12.73 -0.57
C GLY A 73 -18.92 -12.24 -1.36
N GLY A 74 -19.10 -11.27 -2.24
CA GLY A 74 -17.98 -10.70 -2.99
C GLY A 74 -17.02 -9.91 -2.10
N PRO A 75 -15.85 -9.54 -2.64
CA PRO A 75 -14.84 -8.85 -1.85
C PRO A 75 -15.33 -7.48 -1.39
N ALA A 76 -14.97 -7.11 -0.17
CA ALA A 76 -15.29 -5.80 0.40
C ALA A 76 -14.04 -5.06 0.86
N LYS A 77 -12.97 -5.77 1.16
CA LYS A 77 -11.74 -5.23 1.74
C LYS A 77 -10.51 -5.77 1.04
N VAL A 78 -9.49 -4.93 0.92
CA VAL A 78 -8.19 -5.30 0.35
C VAL A 78 -7.11 -4.97 1.37
N LEU A 79 -6.35 -5.98 1.75
CA LEU A 79 -5.18 -5.80 2.61
C LEU A 79 -3.93 -5.86 1.75
N VAL A 80 -3.08 -4.85 1.88
CA VAL A 80 -1.83 -4.75 1.12
C VAL A 80 -0.66 -4.67 2.09
N ILE A 81 0.37 -5.46 1.84
CA ILE A 81 1.65 -5.32 2.53
C ILE A 81 2.63 -4.74 1.52
N ALA A 82 3.15 -3.56 1.79
CA ALA A 82 3.96 -2.84 0.82
C ALA A 82 5.10 -2.09 1.49
N GLU A 83 6.20 -1.96 0.74
CA GLU A 83 7.33 -1.13 1.11
C GLU A 83 7.64 -0.16 -0.04
N ASP A 84 7.88 1.10 0.30
CA ASP A 84 8.11 2.15 -0.70
C ASP A 84 9.45 1.99 -1.43
N TRP A 85 10.40 1.26 -0.86
CA TRP A 85 11.68 0.98 -1.51
C TRP A 85 11.57 -0.11 -2.59
N SER A 86 10.47 -0.83 -2.65
CA SER A 86 10.23 -1.87 -3.66
C SER A 86 9.66 -1.25 -4.93
N SER A 87 10.34 -1.46 -6.07
CA SER A 87 9.86 -0.97 -7.36
C SER A 87 8.51 -1.57 -7.74
N ASP A 88 8.27 -2.82 -7.39
CA ASP A 88 7.00 -3.47 -7.65
C ASP A 88 5.86 -2.81 -6.86
N CYS A 89 6.09 -2.51 -5.59
CA CYS A 89 5.10 -1.82 -4.78
C CYS A 89 4.83 -0.40 -5.30
N ARG A 90 5.85 0.32 -5.72
CA ARG A 90 5.68 1.66 -6.30
C ARG A 90 4.86 1.63 -7.58
N ARG A 91 4.96 0.56 -8.35
CA ARG A 91 4.17 0.38 -9.57
C ARG A 91 2.73 -0.03 -9.24
N ASP A 92 2.56 -0.99 -8.35
CA ASP A 92 1.28 -1.67 -8.17
C ASP A 92 0.34 -0.99 -7.17
N VAL A 93 0.86 -0.40 -6.11
CA VAL A 93 0.00 0.19 -5.05
C VAL A 93 -0.93 1.30 -5.59
N PRO A 94 -0.46 2.23 -6.44
CA PRO A 94 -1.37 3.23 -7.01
C PRO A 94 -2.50 2.63 -7.84
N TYR A 95 -2.25 1.56 -8.57
CA TYR A 95 -3.28 0.86 -9.33
C TYR A 95 -4.27 0.13 -8.43
N LEU A 96 -3.78 -0.49 -7.36
CA LEU A 96 -4.64 -1.12 -6.36
C LEU A 96 -5.56 -0.10 -5.71
N ALA A 97 -5.05 1.11 -5.44
CA ALA A 97 -5.87 2.19 -4.91
C ALA A 97 -6.98 2.58 -5.88
N ARG A 98 -6.67 2.70 -7.19
CA ARG A 98 -7.68 2.97 -8.20
C ARG A 98 -8.70 1.85 -8.33
N LEU A 99 -8.24 0.61 -8.27
CA LEU A 99 -9.13 -0.54 -8.34
C LEU A 99 -10.10 -0.56 -7.14
N ALA A 100 -9.59 -0.29 -5.96
CA ALA A 100 -10.42 -0.21 -4.75
C ALA A 100 -11.45 0.90 -4.86
N GLU A 101 -11.07 2.07 -5.35
CA GLU A 101 -11.98 3.18 -5.58
C GLU A 101 -13.10 2.80 -6.56
N ALA A 102 -12.74 2.18 -7.69
CA ALA A 102 -13.71 1.79 -8.70
C ALA A 102 -14.71 0.74 -8.20
N GLY A 103 -14.25 -0.18 -7.35
CA GLY A 103 -15.09 -1.24 -6.81
C GLY A 103 -15.76 -0.92 -5.48
N GLY A 104 -15.49 0.25 -4.91
CA GLY A 104 -15.99 0.59 -3.58
C GLY A 104 -15.38 -0.29 -2.48
N LEU A 105 -14.15 -0.77 -2.68
CA LEU A 105 -13.46 -1.60 -1.71
C LEU A 105 -12.73 -0.74 -0.68
N GLU A 106 -12.71 -1.21 0.55
CA GLU A 106 -11.92 -0.59 1.60
C GLU A 106 -10.50 -1.14 1.53
N LEU A 107 -9.51 -0.27 1.31
CA LEU A 107 -8.10 -0.67 1.18
C LEU A 107 -7.33 -0.23 2.40
N ARG A 108 -6.50 -1.13 2.92
CA ARG A 108 -5.58 -0.81 4.02
C ARG A 108 -4.19 -1.33 3.70
N ILE A 109 -3.20 -0.50 3.95
CA ILE A 109 -1.81 -0.78 3.65
C ILE A 109 -1.02 -0.92 4.95
N PHE A 110 -0.23 -1.97 5.02
CA PHE A 110 0.66 -2.26 6.14
C PHE A 110 2.08 -2.34 5.62
N THR A 111 3.03 -1.89 6.42
CA THR A 111 4.43 -2.08 6.09
C THR A 111 4.88 -3.45 6.57
N ARG A 112 5.98 -3.92 5.99
CA ARG A 112 6.57 -5.22 6.28
C ARG A 112 7.44 -5.22 7.54
N ASP A 113 7.81 -4.05 8.00
CA ASP A 113 8.67 -3.84 9.15
C ASP A 113 8.06 -4.46 10.41
N ALA A 114 8.84 -5.26 11.13
CA ALA A 114 8.35 -6.01 12.30
C ALA A 114 7.80 -5.09 13.39
N GLU A 115 8.50 -3.99 13.68
CA GLU A 115 8.06 -3.03 14.69
C GLU A 115 6.75 -2.38 14.28
N THR A 116 6.66 -1.97 13.03
CA THR A 116 5.44 -1.37 12.49
C THR A 116 4.29 -2.39 12.52
N MET A 117 4.56 -3.63 12.14
CA MET A 117 3.56 -4.70 12.21
C MET A 117 3.06 -4.93 13.63
N LEU A 118 3.94 -4.93 14.60
CA LEU A 118 3.55 -5.08 16.01
C LEU A 118 2.66 -3.91 16.47
N ARG A 119 3.03 -2.69 16.11
CA ARG A 119 2.21 -1.53 16.43
C ARG A 119 0.84 -1.58 15.76
N GLN A 120 0.75 -2.21 14.61
CA GLN A 120 -0.49 -2.41 13.87
C GLN A 120 -1.26 -3.65 14.33
N GLY A 121 -0.75 -4.37 15.33
CA GLY A 121 -1.41 -5.54 15.88
C GLY A 121 -1.28 -6.79 15.01
N LEU A 122 -0.30 -6.82 14.10
CA LEU A 122 0.00 -8.00 13.30
C LEU A 122 1.04 -8.87 14.00
N PRO A 123 1.07 -10.20 13.74
CA PRO A 123 2.11 -11.06 14.28
C PRO A 123 3.48 -10.70 13.69
N GLU A 124 4.54 -11.00 14.44
CA GLU A 124 5.89 -10.83 13.93
C GLU A 124 6.09 -11.72 12.70
N PRO A 125 6.83 -11.22 11.70
CA PRO A 125 7.20 -12.04 10.57
C PRO A 125 8.13 -13.16 11.04
N GLY A 126 7.80 -14.38 10.67
CA GLY A 126 8.56 -15.57 11.01
C GLY A 126 9.88 -15.69 10.27
#